data_aaa746178256de67ffca8e772ea1d9dc
#
_entry.id   aaa746178256de67ffca8e772ea1d9dc
#
_cell.length_a   1.000
_cell.length_b   1.000
_cell.length_c   1.000
_cell.angle_alpha   90.00
_cell.angle_beta   90.00
_cell.angle_gamma   90.00
#
_symmetry.space_group_name_H-M   'P 1'
#
loop_
_entity.id
_entity.type
_entity.pdbx_description
1 polymer ?
#
loop_
_entity_poly.entity_id
_entity_poly.type
_entity_poly.pdbx_seq_one_letter_code
_entity_poly.pdbx_strand_id
1 'polypeptide(L)'
;MFVVGDPARAYRVAARFDRVDHEVKHREFVTLTGSHRGLPVTALGTGIGPDNVEIALVEAWALATLDLDTRERLPPSGPRAARPLTVLRVGTSGGTREDVPVGTLVISSYAIGLDSTGLFYEAPAADATVTALEQATRAAIDAGVRPDSRFAGAFAPYASRATPALVAALERAATAAGAPFATGVTVTSPGFFGPSGRFLDGVTNTVADVKARLGRIEVAGLRVLNMEMESSLLFHLASLLDVRAGTICPTISNPAGHGSVVDPAPLVEQAIDVALAAIHDVSGATSR
;
A
#
# COMPACT_ATOMS: atom_id res chain seq x y z
N MET A 1 -4.16 4.82 11.78
CA MET A 1 -5.27 4.68 10.81
C MET A 1 -5.02 3.45 9.94
N PHE A 2 -6.06 2.68 9.67
CA PHE A 2 -6.04 1.58 8.70
C PHE A 2 -6.72 2.05 7.42
N VAL A 3 -6.10 1.81 6.26
CA VAL A 3 -6.69 2.09 4.95
C VAL A 3 -6.92 0.80 4.18
N VAL A 4 -8.08 0.67 3.59
CA VAL A 4 -8.52 -0.51 2.85
C VAL A 4 -9.25 -0.10 1.57
N GLY A 5 -9.04 -0.83 0.47
CA GLY A 5 -9.70 -0.51 -0.79
C GLY A 5 -11.19 -0.82 -0.80
N ASP A 6 -11.61 -1.86 -0.07
CA ASP A 6 -13.01 -2.28 0.03
C ASP A 6 -13.67 -1.65 1.25
N PRO A 7 -14.75 -0.84 1.10
CA PRO A 7 -15.48 -0.28 2.22
C PRO A 7 -16.00 -1.34 3.21
N ALA A 8 -16.39 -2.52 2.74
CA ALA A 8 -16.80 -3.61 3.63
C ALA A 8 -15.66 -4.10 4.53
N ARG A 9 -14.42 -4.00 4.07
CA ARG A 9 -13.23 -4.32 4.88
C ARG A 9 -13.01 -3.32 6.00
N ALA A 10 -13.39 -2.05 5.84
CA ALA A 10 -13.32 -1.08 6.93
C ALA A 10 -14.18 -1.50 8.12
N TYR A 11 -15.37 -2.06 7.86
CA TYR A 11 -16.21 -2.64 8.92
C TYR A 11 -15.56 -3.87 9.56
N ARG A 12 -14.87 -4.71 8.80
CA ARG A 12 -14.16 -5.89 9.32
C ARG A 12 -12.99 -5.49 10.23
N VAL A 13 -12.27 -4.42 9.90
CA VAL A 13 -11.26 -3.83 10.80
C VAL A 13 -11.91 -3.29 12.06
N ALA A 14 -12.97 -2.48 11.90
CA ALA A 14 -13.68 -1.85 13.02
C ALA A 14 -14.40 -2.86 13.94
N ALA A 15 -14.73 -4.05 13.45
CA ALA A 15 -15.26 -5.14 14.28
C ALA A 15 -14.27 -5.64 15.35
N ARG A 16 -12.98 -5.29 15.26
CA ARG A 16 -11.95 -5.55 16.30
C ARG A 16 -11.80 -4.39 17.29
N PHE A 17 -12.47 -3.26 17.07
CA PHE A 17 -12.38 -2.13 17.97
C PHE A 17 -13.10 -2.41 19.27
N ASP A 18 -12.62 -1.84 20.38
CA ASP A 18 -13.31 -1.91 21.67
C ASP A 18 -14.66 -1.19 21.59
N ARG A 19 -14.69 -0.11 20.81
CA ARG A 19 -15.89 0.66 20.46
C ARG A 19 -15.66 1.45 19.18
N VAL A 20 -16.74 1.75 18.49
CA VAL A 20 -16.79 2.72 17.39
C VAL A 20 -17.51 3.96 17.90
N ASP A 21 -16.83 5.11 17.87
CA ASP A 21 -17.36 6.39 18.35
C ASP A 21 -18.05 7.16 17.22
N HIS A 22 -17.50 7.04 15.99
CA HIS A 22 -18.01 7.76 14.83
C HIS A 22 -17.99 6.85 13.59
N GLU A 23 -19.08 6.92 12.83
CA GLU A 23 -19.21 6.33 11.50
C GLU A 23 -19.64 7.42 10.51
N VAL A 24 -18.87 7.59 9.45
CA VAL A 24 -19.17 8.55 8.38
C VAL A 24 -19.08 7.85 7.04
N LYS A 25 -20.07 8.09 6.19
CA LYS A 25 -20.11 7.64 4.79
C LYS A 25 -20.27 8.86 3.90
N HIS A 26 -19.37 9.00 2.96
CA HIS A 26 -19.46 10.04 1.95
C HIS A 26 -18.90 9.55 0.64
N ARG A 27 -19.70 9.54 -0.42
CA ARG A 27 -19.38 8.89 -1.69
C ARG A 27 -18.97 7.42 -1.46
N GLU A 28 -17.85 6.99 -2.01
CA GLU A 28 -17.26 5.65 -1.83
C GLU A 28 -16.49 5.49 -0.51
N PHE A 29 -16.22 6.58 0.21
CA PHE A 29 -15.45 6.55 1.45
C PHE A 29 -16.31 6.16 2.65
N VAL A 30 -15.79 5.26 3.47
CA VAL A 30 -16.39 4.85 4.73
C VAL A 30 -15.34 4.99 5.82
N THR A 31 -15.65 5.80 6.85
CA THR A 31 -14.75 6.06 7.97
C THR A 31 -15.39 5.59 9.27
N LEU A 32 -14.67 4.72 10.00
CA LEU A 32 -15.06 4.25 11.32
C LEU A 32 -13.95 4.61 12.31
N THR A 33 -14.23 5.48 13.27
CA THR A 33 -13.26 5.93 14.27
C THR A 33 -13.66 5.46 15.64
N GLY A 34 -12.72 5.00 16.44
CA GLY A 34 -12.95 4.48 17.77
C GLY A 34 -11.66 4.15 18.51
N SER A 35 -11.65 3.08 19.28
CA SER A 35 -10.48 2.61 20.02
C SER A 35 -10.27 1.11 19.88
N HIS A 36 -9.00 0.69 19.93
CA HIS A 36 -8.61 -0.71 20.04
C HIS A 36 -7.53 -0.86 21.12
N ARG A 37 -7.84 -1.60 22.18
CA ARG A 37 -6.99 -1.74 23.38
C ARG A 37 -6.52 -0.39 23.92
N GLY A 38 -7.44 0.57 23.97
CA GLY A 38 -7.21 1.93 24.45
C GLY A 38 -6.47 2.86 23.48
N LEU A 39 -5.96 2.38 22.34
CA LEU A 39 -5.35 3.21 21.30
C LEU A 39 -6.44 3.79 20.40
N PRO A 40 -6.47 5.12 20.17
CA PRO A 40 -7.35 5.72 19.15
C PRO A 40 -7.02 5.20 17.75
N VAL A 41 -8.02 4.67 17.05
CA VAL A 41 -7.86 4.06 15.73
C VAL A 41 -8.97 4.48 14.79
N THR A 42 -8.65 4.52 13.51
CA THR A 42 -9.63 4.75 12.43
C THR A 42 -9.46 3.69 11.36
N ALA A 43 -10.54 3.12 10.87
CA ALA A 43 -10.60 2.31 9.66
C ALA A 43 -11.25 3.13 8.55
N LEU A 44 -10.55 3.29 7.42
CA LEU A 44 -11.00 4.08 6.28
C LEU A 44 -11.02 3.21 5.02
N GLY A 45 -12.21 3.00 4.47
CA GLY A 45 -12.40 2.46 3.13
C GLY A 45 -12.20 3.56 2.09
N THR A 46 -11.14 3.44 1.30
CA THR A 46 -10.77 4.47 0.33
C THR A 46 -11.38 4.26 -1.06
N GLY A 47 -11.87 3.06 -1.38
CA GLY A 47 -12.02 2.64 -2.76
C GLY A 47 -10.67 2.17 -3.33
N ILE A 48 -10.60 2.04 -4.65
CA ILE A 48 -9.47 1.45 -5.38
C ILE A 48 -8.72 2.56 -6.13
N GLY A 49 -7.39 2.50 -6.08
CA GLY A 49 -6.52 3.31 -6.91
C GLY A 49 -5.75 4.40 -6.18
N PRO A 50 -4.68 4.91 -6.80
CA PRO A 50 -3.81 5.90 -6.20
C PRO A 50 -4.50 7.25 -6.00
N ASP A 51 -5.37 7.68 -6.90
CA ASP A 51 -6.17 8.90 -6.81
C ASP A 51 -7.03 8.95 -5.54
N ASN A 52 -7.72 7.87 -5.21
CA ASN A 52 -8.48 7.77 -3.98
C ASN A 52 -7.60 7.80 -2.72
N VAL A 53 -6.42 7.18 -2.78
CA VAL A 53 -5.46 7.24 -1.67
C VAL A 53 -4.92 8.65 -1.48
N GLU A 54 -4.67 9.38 -2.56
CA GLU A 54 -4.25 10.79 -2.49
C GLU A 54 -5.24 11.61 -1.67
N ILE A 55 -6.51 11.60 -2.07
CA ILE A 55 -7.58 12.35 -1.41
C ILE A 55 -7.66 11.95 0.08
N ALA A 56 -7.76 10.66 0.34
CA ALA A 56 -7.94 10.14 1.70
C ALA A 56 -6.75 10.48 2.63
N LEU A 57 -5.52 10.34 2.14
CA LEU A 57 -4.33 10.61 2.95
C LEU A 57 -4.13 12.09 3.21
N VAL A 58 -4.30 12.93 2.19
CA VAL A 58 -4.14 14.39 2.33
C VAL A 58 -5.19 14.96 3.27
N GLU A 59 -6.45 14.54 3.15
CA GLU A 59 -7.52 14.99 4.05
C GLU A 59 -7.30 14.49 5.50
N ALA A 60 -6.91 13.23 5.68
CA ALA A 60 -6.58 12.70 7.00
C ALA A 60 -5.39 13.42 7.65
N TRP A 61 -4.36 13.73 6.86
CA TRP A 61 -3.23 14.53 7.31
C TRP A 61 -3.65 15.93 7.70
N ALA A 62 -4.51 16.58 6.90
CA ALA A 62 -5.03 17.91 7.21
C ALA A 62 -5.80 17.92 8.55
N LEU A 63 -6.69 16.93 8.76
CA LEU A 63 -7.42 16.76 10.02
C LEU A 63 -6.49 16.54 11.24
N ALA A 64 -5.35 15.91 11.03
CA ALA A 64 -4.40 15.62 12.10
C ALA A 64 -3.44 16.79 12.42
N THR A 65 -3.23 17.71 11.48
CA THR A 65 -2.14 18.69 11.53
C THR A 65 -2.56 20.14 11.36
N LEU A 66 -3.79 20.41 10.91
CA LEU A 66 -4.29 21.77 10.69
C LEU A 66 -5.46 22.09 11.61
N ASP A 67 -5.54 23.35 12.02
CA ASP A 67 -6.75 23.95 12.54
C ASP A 67 -7.63 24.32 11.32
N LEU A 68 -8.79 23.67 11.18
CA LEU A 68 -9.64 23.84 10.01
C LEU A 68 -10.35 25.20 9.94
N ASP A 69 -10.52 25.88 11.09
CA ASP A 69 -11.14 27.21 11.15
C ASP A 69 -10.16 28.29 10.68
N THR A 70 -8.92 28.24 11.19
CA THR A 70 -7.89 29.22 10.84
C THR A 70 -7.05 28.83 9.63
N ARG A 71 -7.07 27.55 9.23
CA ARG A 71 -6.22 26.93 8.19
C ARG A 71 -4.72 27.03 8.48
N GLU A 72 -4.37 27.18 9.74
CA GLU A 72 -2.99 27.21 10.22
C GLU A 72 -2.55 25.84 10.73
N ARG A 73 -1.24 25.62 10.77
CA ARG A 73 -0.70 24.39 11.36
C ARG A 73 -0.93 24.36 12.86
N LEU A 74 -1.38 23.21 13.36
CA LEU A 74 -1.46 22.97 14.79
C LEU A 74 -0.06 23.00 15.43
N PRO A 75 0.07 23.45 16.68
CA PRO A 75 1.35 23.50 17.38
C PRO A 75 1.93 22.09 17.57
N PRO A 76 3.27 21.96 17.69
CA PRO A 76 3.91 20.65 17.86
C PRO A 76 3.68 20.04 19.26
N SER A 77 3.18 20.82 20.23
CA SER A 77 2.94 20.37 21.61
C SER A 77 1.76 21.12 22.25
N GLY A 78 1.24 20.55 23.32
CA GLY A 78 0.11 21.14 24.08
C GLY A 78 -1.25 20.48 23.76
N PRO A 79 -2.34 20.99 24.34
CA PRO A 79 -3.68 20.38 24.21
C PRO A 79 -4.24 20.32 22.79
N ARG A 80 -3.76 21.22 21.92
CA ARG A 80 -4.14 21.28 20.49
C ARG A 80 -2.97 20.91 19.58
N ALA A 81 -2.06 20.06 20.04
CA ALA A 81 -0.90 19.65 19.25
C ALA A 81 -1.31 18.82 18.00
N ALA A 82 -0.54 19.00 16.93
CA ALA A 82 -0.58 18.13 15.78
C ALA A 82 -0.38 16.66 16.21
N ARG A 83 -1.14 15.76 15.62
CA ARG A 83 -1.07 14.33 15.95
C ARG A 83 -0.25 13.59 14.92
N PRO A 84 0.82 12.88 15.30
CA PRO A 84 1.56 12.04 14.37
C PRO A 84 0.63 11.00 13.75
N LEU A 85 0.54 11.00 12.43
CA LEU A 85 -0.30 10.04 11.71
C LEU A 85 0.52 8.79 11.37
N THR A 86 -0.05 7.62 11.67
CA THR A 86 0.47 6.32 11.24
C THR A 86 -0.59 5.63 10.42
N VAL A 87 -0.24 5.21 9.21
CA VAL A 87 -1.16 4.59 8.25
C VAL A 87 -0.68 3.19 7.92
N LEU A 88 -1.53 2.20 8.16
CA LEU A 88 -1.32 0.82 7.72
C LEU A 88 -2.38 0.45 6.68
N ARG A 89 -1.91 0.11 5.49
CA ARG A 89 -2.78 -0.43 4.46
C ARG A 89 -2.93 -1.94 4.63
N VAL A 90 -4.17 -2.41 4.67
CA VAL A 90 -4.51 -3.83 4.60
C VAL A 90 -5.25 -4.08 3.29
N GLY A 91 -4.55 -4.64 2.33
CA GLY A 91 -5.06 -4.87 0.97
C GLY A 91 -5.23 -6.34 0.63
N THR A 92 -5.36 -6.61 -0.67
CA THR A 92 -5.19 -7.91 -1.32
C THR A 92 -4.31 -7.71 -2.55
N SER A 93 -3.58 -8.73 -2.97
CA SER A 93 -2.66 -8.62 -4.10
C SER A 93 -2.57 -9.90 -4.93
N GLY A 94 -2.17 -9.76 -6.18
CA GLY A 94 -1.76 -10.89 -7.00
C GLY A 94 -0.25 -11.10 -6.90
N GLY A 95 0.21 -12.29 -6.58
CA GLY A 95 1.62 -12.65 -6.62
C GLY A 95 2.20 -12.50 -8.03
N THR A 96 3.43 -12.04 -8.14
CA THR A 96 4.15 -11.89 -9.43
C THR A 96 5.10 -13.05 -9.71
N ARG A 97 5.29 -13.94 -8.76
CA ARG A 97 6.26 -15.04 -8.78
C ARG A 97 5.58 -16.35 -8.40
N GLU A 98 6.05 -17.45 -8.99
CA GLU A 98 5.58 -18.79 -8.68
C GLU A 98 6.02 -19.28 -7.30
N ASP A 99 7.20 -18.83 -6.85
CA ASP A 99 7.80 -19.19 -5.56
C ASP A 99 7.22 -18.41 -4.35
N VAL A 100 6.20 -17.58 -4.57
CA VAL A 100 5.40 -16.95 -3.52
C VAL A 100 4.02 -17.62 -3.46
N PRO A 101 3.79 -18.51 -2.50
CA PRO A 101 2.51 -19.24 -2.40
C PRO A 101 1.33 -18.30 -2.20
N VAL A 102 0.18 -18.70 -2.72
CA VAL A 102 -1.10 -18.06 -2.38
C VAL A 102 -1.34 -18.16 -0.87
N GLY A 103 -1.82 -17.09 -0.25
CA GLY A 103 -1.98 -16.97 1.20
C GLY A 103 -0.79 -16.33 1.91
N THR A 104 0.36 -16.16 1.23
CA THR A 104 1.50 -15.45 1.82
C THR A 104 1.12 -13.98 2.07
N LEU A 105 1.32 -13.49 3.29
CA LEU A 105 1.19 -12.07 3.63
C LEU A 105 2.43 -11.33 3.13
N VAL A 106 2.29 -10.54 2.06
CA VAL A 106 3.39 -9.71 1.58
C VAL A 106 3.42 -8.41 2.36
N ILE A 107 4.55 -8.17 3.03
CA ILE A 107 4.88 -6.93 3.72
C ILE A 107 5.75 -6.10 2.77
N SER A 108 5.25 -4.92 2.39
CA SER A 108 5.92 -4.06 1.42
C SER A 108 7.01 -3.25 2.10
N SER A 109 8.28 -3.50 1.81
CA SER A 109 9.40 -2.66 2.24
C SER A 109 9.61 -1.47 1.30
N TYR A 110 9.35 -1.67 0.01
CA TYR A 110 9.30 -0.66 -1.04
C TYR A 110 8.09 -0.90 -1.92
N ALA A 111 7.63 0.14 -2.59
CA ALA A 111 6.61 0.04 -3.61
C ALA A 111 7.03 0.81 -4.87
N ILE A 112 6.70 0.24 -6.04
CA ILE A 112 6.96 0.81 -7.35
C ILE A 112 5.64 1.28 -7.93
N GLY A 113 5.51 2.56 -8.27
CA GLY A 113 4.35 3.15 -8.92
C GLY A 113 4.46 3.10 -10.44
N LEU A 114 3.44 2.55 -11.07
CA LEU A 114 3.23 2.62 -12.53
C LEU A 114 2.19 3.67 -12.89
N ASP A 115 1.60 4.32 -11.89
CA ASP A 115 0.74 5.49 -12.06
C ASP A 115 1.58 6.75 -12.29
N SER A 116 0.93 7.82 -12.72
CA SER A 116 1.57 9.12 -12.90
C SER A 116 1.29 10.08 -11.75
N THR A 117 0.44 9.73 -10.78
CA THR A 117 0.02 10.65 -9.72
C THR A 117 1.19 11.06 -8.83
N GLY A 118 2.06 10.12 -8.47
CA GLY A 118 3.25 10.41 -7.68
C GLY A 118 4.21 11.39 -8.34
N LEU A 119 4.23 11.48 -9.68
CA LEU A 119 5.12 12.37 -10.41
C LEU A 119 4.73 13.87 -10.30
N PHE A 120 3.54 14.17 -9.77
CA PHE A 120 3.13 15.55 -9.48
C PHE A 120 3.62 16.04 -8.12
N TYR A 121 4.27 15.18 -7.33
CA TYR A 121 4.78 15.50 -6.00
C TYR A 121 6.28 15.27 -5.98
N GLU A 122 7.06 16.36 -5.93
CA GLU A 122 8.51 16.25 -5.89
C GLU A 122 8.98 15.70 -4.54
N ALA A 123 9.72 14.61 -4.57
CA ALA A 123 10.34 14.00 -3.40
C ALA A 123 11.75 13.51 -3.74
N PRO A 124 12.73 13.72 -2.86
CA PRO A 124 14.04 13.12 -3.03
C PRO A 124 13.92 11.59 -2.89
N ALA A 125 14.77 10.84 -3.63
CA ALA A 125 14.88 9.41 -3.43
C ALA A 125 15.33 9.13 -1.98
N ALA A 126 14.60 8.24 -1.29
CA ALA A 126 14.86 7.92 0.12
C ALA A 126 16.25 7.26 0.31
N ASP A 127 16.69 6.49 -0.67
CA ASP A 127 17.99 5.82 -0.70
C ASP A 127 18.33 5.31 -2.11
N ALA A 128 19.53 4.75 -2.29
CA ALA A 128 19.98 4.23 -3.57
C ALA A 128 19.12 3.06 -4.11
N THR A 129 18.42 2.35 -3.24
CA THR A 129 17.54 1.25 -3.64
C THR A 129 16.32 1.78 -4.40
N VAL A 130 15.78 2.93 -4.02
CA VAL A 130 14.68 3.60 -4.73
C VAL A 130 15.09 3.86 -6.18
N THR A 131 16.21 4.54 -6.39
CA THR A 131 16.70 4.85 -7.74
C THR A 131 16.99 3.58 -8.57
N ALA A 132 17.56 2.56 -7.95
CA ALA A 132 17.84 1.31 -8.63
C ALA A 132 16.55 0.54 -9.02
N LEU A 133 15.52 0.57 -8.18
CA LEU A 133 14.20 0.01 -8.48
C LEU A 133 13.53 0.74 -9.65
N GLU A 134 13.58 2.06 -9.69
CA GLU A 134 13.05 2.88 -10.79
C GLU A 134 13.74 2.54 -12.12
N GLN A 135 15.07 2.48 -12.12
CA GLN A 135 15.88 2.12 -13.30
C GLN A 135 15.57 0.70 -13.79
N ALA A 136 15.56 -0.29 -12.88
CA ALA A 136 15.26 -1.68 -13.23
C ALA A 136 13.83 -1.83 -13.75
N THR A 137 12.87 -1.11 -13.17
CA THR A 137 11.47 -1.14 -13.61
C THR A 137 11.31 -0.52 -14.99
N ARG A 138 11.93 0.64 -15.24
CA ARG A 138 11.92 1.28 -16.56
C ARG A 138 12.51 0.34 -17.62
N ALA A 139 13.67 -0.25 -17.36
CA ALA A 139 14.29 -1.18 -18.28
C ALA A 139 13.42 -2.42 -18.56
N ALA A 140 12.76 -2.97 -17.53
CA ALA A 140 11.87 -4.11 -17.68
C ALA A 140 10.62 -3.79 -18.52
N ILE A 141 10.05 -2.60 -18.35
CA ILE A 141 8.90 -2.13 -19.14
C ILE A 141 9.31 -1.85 -20.57
N ASP A 142 10.38 -1.07 -20.78
CA ASP A 142 10.85 -0.69 -22.12
C ASP A 142 11.20 -1.92 -22.97
N ALA A 143 11.79 -2.95 -22.36
CA ALA A 143 12.05 -4.23 -23.04
C ALA A 143 10.78 -5.00 -23.42
N GLY A 144 9.61 -4.65 -22.86
CA GLY A 144 8.31 -5.24 -23.18
C GLY A 144 7.44 -4.38 -24.09
N VAL A 145 7.83 -3.13 -24.32
CA VAL A 145 7.08 -2.23 -25.22
C VAL A 145 7.28 -2.70 -26.66
N ARG A 146 6.19 -2.73 -27.41
CA ARG A 146 6.23 -3.07 -28.84
C ARG A 146 7.09 -2.07 -29.62
N PRO A 147 7.92 -2.53 -30.56
CA PRO A 147 8.82 -1.65 -31.33
C PRO A 147 8.11 -0.53 -32.10
N ASP A 148 6.87 -0.75 -32.52
CA ASP A 148 6.02 0.18 -33.29
C ASP A 148 5.08 1.01 -32.39
N SER A 149 5.21 0.92 -31.07
CA SER A 149 4.35 1.64 -30.16
C SER A 149 4.68 3.11 -30.09
N ARG A 150 3.65 3.96 -30.25
CA ARG A 150 3.77 5.42 -30.01
C ARG A 150 4.05 5.76 -28.55
N PHE A 151 3.96 4.77 -27.63
CA PHE A 151 4.22 4.92 -26.20
C PHE A 151 5.61 4.43 -25.80
N ALA A 152 6.50 4.16 -26.76
CA ALA A 152 7.90 3.83 -26.45
C ALA A 152 8.54 4.98 -25.65
N GLY A 153 9.16 4.64 -24.52
CA GLY A 153 9.77 5.63 -23.61
C GLY A 153 8.81 6.49 -22.79
N ALA A 154 7.50 6.28 -22.89
CA ALA A 154 6.51 7.09 -22.16
C ALA A 154 6.29 6.65 -20.70
N PHE A 155 6.82 5.48 -20.30
CA PHE A 155 6.63 4.98 -18.94
C PHE A 155 7.67 5.59 -17.99
N ALA A 156 7.20 6.23 -16.93
CA ALA A 156 8.03 6.85 -15.91
C ALA A 156 7.68 6.26 -14.53
N PRO A 157 8.16 5.04 -14.20
CA PRO A 157 7.93 4.46 -12.88
C PRO A 157 8.69 5.27 -11.83
N TYR A 158 8.09 5.38 -10.64
CA TYR A 158 8.72 5.88 -9.44
C TYR A 158 8.71 4.82 -8.34
N ALA A 159 9.59 4.92 -7.36
CA ALA A 159 9.60 4.01 -6.23
C ALA A 159 9.62 4.79 -4.91
N SER A 160 9.05 4.18 -3.88
CA SER A 160 8.97 4.78 -2.55
C SER A 160 9.19 3.72 -1.48
N ARG A 161 9.69 4.16 -0.32
CA ARG A 161 10.02 3.29 0.80
C ARG A 161 8.94 3.35 1.88
N ALA A 162 8.54 2.19 2.40
CA ALA A 162 7.74 2.08 3.61
C ALA A 162 8.52 2.57 4.84
N THR A 163 7.83 2.95 5.90
CA THR A 163 8.47 3.27 7.19
C THR A 163 9.11 2.00 7.78
N PRO A 164 10.45 1.94 7.94
CA PRO A 164 11.14 0.71 8.36
C PRO A 164 10.63 0.14 9.69
N ALA A 165 10.29 1.00 10.64
CA ALA A 165 9.75 0.58 11.93
C ALA A 165 8.40 -0.15 11.80
N LEU A 166 7.55 0.24 10.85
CA LEU A 166 6.29 -0.44 10.55
C LEU A 166 6.50 -1.78 9.83
N VAL A 167 7.47 -1.85 8.92
CA VAL A 167 7.85 -3.12 8.28
C VAL A 167 8.27 -4.11 9.35
N ALA A 168 9.22 -3.73 10.21
CA ALA A 168 9.69 -4.59 11.29
C ALA A 168 8.58 -4.99 12.29
N ALA A 169 7.65 -4.09 12.59
CA ALA A 169 6.51 -4.40 13.46
C ALA A 169 5.55 -5.42 12.82
N LEU A 170 5.28 -5.27 11.52
CA LEU A 170 4.46 -6.23 10.76
C LEU A 170 5.12 -7.62 10.70
N GLU A 171 6.44 -7.68 10.49
CA GLU A 171 7.21 -8.94 10.50
C GLU A 171 7.13 -9.64 11.86
N ARG A 172 7.34 -8.89 12.95
CA ARG A 172 7.21 -9.45 14.32
C ARG A 172 5.79 -9.95 14.59
N ALA A 173 4.78 -9.16 14.22
CA ALA A 173 3.39 -9.54 14.42
C ALA A 173 3.00 -10.78 13.58
N ALA A 174 3.44 -10.87 12.33
CA ALA A 174 3.21 -12.03 11.48
C ALA A 174 3.90 -13.29 12.04
N THR A 175 5.14 -13.15 12.50
CA THR A 175 5.89 -14.23 13.17
C THR A 175 5.16 -14.73 14.42
N ALA A 176 4.73 -13.80 15.27
CA ALA A 176 4.01 -14.13 16.51
C ALA A 176 2.66 -14.82 16.24
N ALA A 177 2.00 -14.46 15.14
CA ALA A 177 0.76 -15.08 14.69
C ALA A 177 0.97 -16.43 13.97
N GLY A 178 2.20 -16.85 13.70
CA GLY A 178 2.49 -18.03 12.88
C GLY A 178 1.99 -17.89 11.43
N ALA A 179 1.80 -16.68 10.96
CA ALA A 179 1.30 -16.40 9.60
C ALA A 179 2.43 -16.53 8.58
N PRO A 180 2.21 -17.18 7.42
CA PRO A 180 3.19 -17.19 6.35
C PRO A 180 3.34 -15.78 5.77
N PHE A 181 4.54 -15.23 5.77
CA PHE A 181 4.80 -13.90 5.21
C PHE A 181 6.09 -13.85 4.42
N ALA A 182 6.21 -12.82 3.59
CA ALA A 182 7.43 -12.45 2.89
C ALA A 182 7.55 -10.92 2.83
N THR A 183 8.76 -10.40 3.03
CA THR A 183 9.04 -8.97 2.90
C THR A 183 9.74 -8.70 1.58
N GLY A 184 9.28 -7.70 0.83
CA GLY A 184 9.88 -7.35 -0.46
C GLY A 184 9.24 -6.14 -1.11
N VAL A 185 9.33 -6.09 -2.44
CA VAL A 185 8.85 -4.96 -3.24
C VAL A 185 7.47 -5.27 -3.79
N THR A 186 6.56 -4.30 -3.68
CA THR A 186 5.21 -4.33 -4.24
C THR A 186 5.16 -3.45 -5.49
N VAL A 187 4.49 -3.89 -6.54
CA VAL A 187 4.17 -3.04 -7.68
C VAL A 187 2.74 -2.51 -7.53
N THR A 188 2.59 -1.20 -7.60
CA THR A 188 1.29 -0.53 -7.66
C THR A 188 0.92 -0.27 -9.11
N SER A 189 -0.15 -0.90 -9.56
CA SER A 189 -0.67 -0.80 -10.91
C SER A 189 -1.83 0.21 -10.96
N PRO A 190 -1.85 1.15 -11.91
CA PRO A 190 -2.94 2.13 -12.03
C PRO A 190 -4.24 1.54 -12.58
N GLY A 191 -4.23 0.28 -12.98
CA GLY A 191 -5.41 -0.39 -13.54
C GLY A 191 -5.37 -1.90 -13.39
N PHE A 192 -6.54 -2.50 -13.35
CA PHE A 192 -6.71 -3.92 -13.04
C PHE A 192 -6.48 -4.85 -14.24
N PHE A 193 -6.65 -4.39 -15.47
CA PHE A 193 -6.53 -5.20 -16.69
C PHE A 193 -5.19 -5.01 -17.39
N GLY A 194 -5.10 -4.17 -18.39
CA GLY A 194 -3.89 -3.97 -19.20
C GLY A 194 -2.64 -3.65 -18.38
N PRO A 195 -2.67 -2.68 -17.46
CA PRO A 195 -1.51 -2.35 -16.61
C PRO A 195 -1.07 -3.50 -15.69
N SER A 196 -1.98 -4.43 -15.37
CA SER A 196 -1.68 -5.65 -14.59
C SER A 196 -1.35 -6.86 -15.46
N GLY A 197 -1.19 -6.68 -16.77
CA GLY A 197 -0.86 -7.74 -17.71
C GLY A 197 -2.00 -8.70 -18.07
N ARG A 198 -3.27 -8.31 -17.83
CA ARG A 198 -4.43 -9.09 -18.25
C ARG A 198 -4.79 -8.77 -19.69
N PHE A 199 -5.26 -9.79 -20.40
CA PHE A 199 -5.70 -9.64 -21.77
C PHE A 199 -7.19 -9.30 -21.86
N LEU A 200 -7.50 -8.46 -22.85
CA LEU A 200 -8.86 -8.24 -23.33
C LEU A 200 -8.91 -8.68 -24.80
N ASP A 201 -9.91 -9.46 -25.17
CA ASP A 201 -10.05 -9.91 -26.54
C ASP A 201 -10.16 -8.72 -27.51
N GLY A 202 -9.45 -8.78 -28.62
CA GLY A 202 -9.37 -7.69 -29.58
C GLY A 202 -8.56 -6.45 -29.15
N VAL A 203 -7.98 -6.42 -27.94
CA VAL A 203 -7.16 -5.30 -27.46
C VAL A 203 -5.70 -5.72 -27.32
N THR A 204 -4.82 -4.94 -27.92
CA THR A 204 -3.37 -5.18 -27.82
C THR A 204 -2.76 -4.39 -26.68
N ASN A 205 -2.15 -5.06 -25.72
CA ASN A 205 -1.39 -4.38 -24.65
C ASN A 205 -0.11 -3.77 -25.22
N THR A 206 0.23 -2.57 -24.75
CA THR A 206 1.46 -1.85 -25.13
C THR A 206 2.71 -2.58 -24.65
N VAL A 207 2.65 -3.11 -23.43
CA VAL A 207 3.74 -3.84 -22.79
C VAL A 207 3.39 -5.32 -22.75
N ALA A 208 4.19 -6.15 -23.43
CA ALA A 208 4.02 -7.59 -23.39
C ALA A 208 4.51 -8.13 -22.03
N ASP A 209 3.76 -9.10 -21.48
CA ASP A 209 4.13 -9.86 -20.28
C ASP A 209 4.56 -8.99 -19.08
N VAL A 210 3.93 -7.82 -18.92
CA VAL A 210 4.31 -6.81 -17.91
C VAL A 210 4.47 -7.40 -16.52
N LYS A 211 3.54 -8.24 -16.08
CA LYS A 211 3.57 -8.87 -14.76
C LYS A 211 4.78 -9.81 -14.58
N ALA A 212 5.05 -10.63 -15.58
CA ALA A 212 6.19 -11.57 -15.57
C ALA A 212 7.53 -10.82 -15.61
N ARG A 213 7.62 -9.72 -16.36
CA ARG A 213 8.81 -8.87 -16.43
C ARG A 213 9.10 -8.22 -15.09
N LEU A 214 8.10 -7.61 -14.47
CA LEU A 214 8.22 -6.96 -13.17
C LEU A 214 8.55 -7.98 -12.06
N GLY A 215 7.98 -9.17 -12.09
CA GLY A 215 8.27 -10.25 -11.14
C GLY A 215 9.72 -10.76 -11.19
N ARG A 216 10.49 -10.47 -12.24
CA ARG A 216 11.92 -10.82 -12.33
C ARG A 216 12.85 -9.78 -11.73
N ILE A 217 12.32 -8.61 -11.37
CA ILE A 217 13.16 -7.54 -10.79
C ILE A 217 13.68 -7.99 -9.44
N GLU A 218 14.99 -7.88 -9.31
CA GLU A 218 15.72 -8.07 -8.06
C GLU A 218 16.76 -6.97 -7.93
N VAL A 219 16.70 -6.21 -6.84
CA VAL A 219 17.59 -5.07 -6.56
C VAL A 219 18.01 -5.13 -5.10
N ALA A 220 19.30 -5.08 -4.84
CA ALA A 220 19.86 -5.09 -3.48
C ALA A 220 19.35 -6.26 -2.61
N GLY A 221 19.13 -7.43 -3.20
CA GLY A 221 18.57 -8.61 -2.52
C GLY A 221 17.06 -8.56 -2.28
N LEU A 222 16.38 -7.49 -2.70
CA LEU A 222 14.93 -7.35 -2.63
C LEU A 222 14.29 -7.78 -3.95
N ARG A 223 13.18 -8.49 -3.86
CA ARG A 223 12.45 -9.03 -5.02
C ARG A 223 11.06 -8.41 -5.11
N VAL A 224 10.58 -8.21 -6.32
CA VAL A 224 9.16 -7.89 -6.56
C VAL A 224 8.33 -9.15 -6.29
N LEU A 225 7.45 -9.10 -5.30
CA LEU A 225 6.69 -10.25 -4.82
C LEU A 225 5.23 -10.24 -5.26
N ASN A 226 4.62 -9.07 -5.30
CA ASN A 226 3.20 -8.93 -5.58
C ASN A 226 2.87 -7.63 -6.33
N MET A 227 1.62 -7.55 -6.77
CA MET A 227 1.05 -6.38 -7.42
C MET A 227 -0.31 -6.05 -6.81
N GLU A 228 -0.51 -4.78 -6.48
CA GLU A 228 -1.75 -4.19 -5.98
C GLU A 228 -1.96 -2.78 -6.59
N MET A 229 -2.72 -1.88 -5.97
CA MET A 229 -3.11 -0.64 -6.67
C MET A 229 -2.91 0.66 -5.89
N GLU A 230 -2.27 0.70 -4.69
CA GLU A 230 -2.25 1.89 -3.83
C GLU A 230 -0.93 2.19 -3.10
N SER A 231 -0.07 1.20 -2.85
CA SER A 231 1.04 1.32 -1.90
C SER A 231 2.12 2.32 -2.29
N SER A 232 2.41 2.48 -3.60
CA SER A 232 3.46 3.40 -4.05
C SER A 232 3.14 4.85 -3.68
N LEU A 233 1.93 5.29 -4.00
CA LEU A 233 1.51 6.65 -3.71
C LEU A 233 1.33 6.88 -2.21
N LEU A 234 0.81 5.87 -1.48
CA LEU A 234 0.75 5.93 -0.02
C LEU A 234 2.13 6.21 0.59
N PHE A 235 3.17 5.48 0.18
CA PHE A 235 4.52 5.67 0.71
C PHE A 235 5.15 6.98 0.24
N HIS A 236 4.90 7.36 -1.01
CA HIS A 236 5.42 8.59 -1.60
C HIS A 236 4.91 9.83 -0.83
N LEU A 237 3.59 9.96 -0.73
CA LEU A 237 2.97 11.08 0.00
C LEU A 237 3.28 11.03 1.50
N ALA A 238 3.31 9.86 2.11
CA ALA A 238 3.64 9.72 3.52
C ALA A 238 5.04 10.28 3.83
N SER A 239 6.02 10.07 2.93
CA SER A 239 7.37 10.62 3.08
C SER A 239 7.41 12.16 3.03
N LEU A 240 6.52 12.78 2.27
CA LEU A 240 6.41 14.24 2.15
C LEU A 240 5.63 14.89 3.30
N LEU A 241 4.68 14.16 3.86
CA LEU A 241 3.75 14.65 4.89
C LEU A 241 4.18 14.31 6.31
N ASP A 242 5.36 13.73 6.50
CA ASP A 242 5.85 13.22 7.79
C ASP A 242 4.87 12.22 8.44
N VAL A 243 4.31 11.35 7.59
CA VAL A 243 3.40 10.28 7.97
C VAL A 243 4.14 8.95 7.96
N ARG A 244 3.93 8.13 8.97
CA ARG A 244 4.45 6.75 8.97
C ARG A 244 3.51 5.86 8.17
N ALA A 245 4.01 5.15 7.16
CA ALA A 245 3.20 4.29 6.31
C ALA A 245 3.78 2.89 6.13
N GLY A 246 2.89 1.90 6.09
CA GLY A 246 3.20 0.50 5.82
C GLY A 246 2.05 -0.20 5.11
N THR A 247 2.33 -1.32 4.46
CA THR A 247 1.34 -2.13 3.76
C THR A 247 1.56 -3.62 4.03
N ILE A 248 0.44 -4.33 4.22
CA ILE A 248 0.36 -5.79 4.26
C ILE A 248 -0.76 -6.26 3.35
N CYS A 249 -0.44 -7.18 2.43
CA CYS A 249 -1.40 -7.75 1.48
C CYS A 249 -1.25 -9.26 1.37
N PRO A 250 -2.25 -10.07 1.69
CA PRO A 250 -2.24 -11.47 1.29
C PRO A 250 -2.22 -11.59 -0.25
N THR A 251 -1.46 -12.56 -0.75
CA THR A 251 -1.53 -12.98 -2.14
C THR A 251 -2.76 -13.87 -2.34
N ILE A 252 -3.67 -13.48 -3.24
CA ILE A 252 -4.89 -14.24 -3.54
C ILE A 252 -4.80 -15.03 -4.85
N SER A 253 -3.74 -14.82 -5.61
CA SER A 253 -3.40 -15.54 -6.85
C SER A 253 -1.90 -15.48 -7.09
N ASN A 254 -1.37 -16.45 -7.84
CA ASN A 254 0.01 -16.39 -8.33
C ASN A 254 0.10 -16.98 -9.75
N PRO A 255 1.23 -16.82 -10.48
CA PRO A 255 1.39 -17.37 -11.82
C PRO A 255 1.24 -18.89 -11.90
N ALA A 256 1.68 -19.65 -10.89
CA ALA A 256 1.59 -21.12 -10.88
C ALA A 256 0.14 -21.63 -10.86
N GLY A 257 -0.80 -20.84 -10.33
CA GLY A 257 -2.23 -21.16 -10.31
C GLY A 257 -2.98 -20.82 -11.58
N HIS A 258 -2.30 -20.49 -12.67
CA HIS A 258 -2.91 -20.14 -13.96
C HIS A 258 -4.03 -19.10 -13.87
N GLY A 259 -3.91 -18.16 -12.93
CA GLY A 259 -4.90 -17.09 -12.71
C GLY A 259 -6.06 -17.47 -11.78
N SER A 260 -6.07 -18.66 -11.21
CA SER A 260 -7.04 -19.03 -10.19
C SER A 260 -6.94 -18.10 -8.99
N VAL A 261 -8.07 -17.65 -8.49
CA VAL A 261 -8.17 -16.76 -7.33
C VAL A 261 -8.84 -17.53 -6.19
N VAL A 262 -8.25 -17.48 -5.01
CA VAL A 262 -8.86 -18.05 -3.80
C VAL A 262 -9.80 -17.06 -3.13
N ASP A 263 -10.70 -17.56 -2.28
CA ASP A 263 -11.48 -16.68 -1.41
C ASP A 263 -10.54 -15.84 -0.53
N PRO A 264 -10.52 -14.51 -0.68
CA PRO A 264 -9.63 -13.66 0.09
C PRO A 264 -10.07 -13.49 1.55
N ALA A 265 -11.30 -13.84 1.91
CA ALA A 265 -11.87 -13.49 3.21
C ALA A 265 -11.02 -13.98 4.40
N PRO A 266 -10.64 -15.26 4.51
CA PRO A 266 -9.84 -15.74 5.64
C PRO A 266 -8.45 -15.10 5.71
N LEU A 267 -7.83 -14.86 4.54
CA LEU A 267 -6.51 -14.28 4.44
C LEU A 267 -6.50 -12.80 4.84
N VAL A 268 -7.57 -12.09 4.52
CA VAL A 268 -7.75 -10.69 4.92
C VAL A 268 -7.97 -10.59 6.43
N GLU A 269 -8.73 -11.50 7.06
CA GLU A 269 -8.88 -11.52 8.52
C GLU A 269 -7.51 -11.66 9.20
N GLN A 270 -6.67 -12.59 8.74
CA GLN A 270 -5.33 -12.78 9.27
C GLN A 270 -4.47 -11.51 9.08
N ALA A 271 -4.54 -10.86 7.93
CA ALA A 271 -3.81 -9.62 7.67
C ALA A 271 -4.29 -8.46 8.56
N ILE A 272 -5.59 -8.36 8.85
CA ILE A 272 -6.16 -7.39 9.78
C ILE A 272 -5.61 -7.60 11.19
N ASP A 273 -5.61 -8.83 11.68
CA ASP A 273 -5.15 -9.18 13.03
C ASP A 273 -3.64 -8.87 13.18
N VAL A 274 -2.82 -9.21 12.17
CA VAL A 274 -1.39 -8.86 12.13
C VAL A 274 -1.18 -7.34 12.12
N ALA A 275 -1.94 -6.60 11.32
CA ALA A 275 -1.83 -5.14 11.24
C ALA A 275 -2.23 -4.44 12.55
N LEU A 276 -3.27 -4.93 13.23
CA LEU A 276 -3.68 -4.44 14.55
C LEU A 276 -2.61 -4.71 15.63
N ALA A 277 -1.99 -5.88 15.61
CA ALA A 277 -0.89 -6.18 16.52
C ALA A 277 0.32 -5.26 16.26
N ALA A 278 0.67 -5.05 15.00
CA ALA A 278 1.81 -4.20 14.61
C ALA A 278 1.64 -2.73 15.01
N ILE A 279 0.42 -2.17 14.91
CA ILE A 279 0.19 -0.76 15.27
C ILE A 279 0.38 -0.51 16.77
N HIS A 280 0.05 -1.48 17.63
CA HIS A 280 0.30 -1.38 19.06
C HIS A 280 1.80 -1.40 19.40
N ASP A 281 2.56 -2.25 18.72
CA ASP A 281 4.01 -2.34 18.90
C ASP A 281 4.71 -1.00 18.61
N VAL A 282 4.34 -0.36 17.50
CA VAL A 282 4.90 0.95 17.11
C VAL A 282 4.42 2.09 18.04
N SER A 283 3.18 2.03 18.52
CA SER A 283 2.61 3.06 19.39
C SER A 283 3.19 2.99 20.82
N GLY A 284 3.47 1.81 21.33
CA GLY A 284 4.09 1.60 22.65
C GLY A 284 5.57 2.02 22.68
N ALA A 285 6.27 1.99 21.54
CA ALA A 285 7.66 2.43 21.45
C ALA A 285 7.83 3.95 21.48
N THR A 286 6.79 4.73 21.18
CA THR A 286 6.80 6.21 21.22
C THR A 286 6.48 6.80 22.60
N SER A 287 6.09 5.97 23.57
CA SER A 287 5.71 6.39 24.94
C SER A 287 6.81 6.20 25.98
N ARG A 288 8.05 5.89 25.58
CA ARG A 288 9.19 5.67 26.47
C ARG A 288 10.31 6.69 26.25
#